data_1cc845f63ca84bd68b9d7174e3cc0fc0
#
_entry.id   1cc845f63ca84bd68b9d7174e3cc0fc0
#
_cell.length_a   1.000
_cell.length_b   1.000
_cell.length_c   1.000
_cell.angle_alpha   90.00
_cell.angle_beta   90.00
_cell.angle_gamma   90.00
#
_symmetry.space_group_name_H-M   'P 1'
#
loop_
_entity.id
_entity.type
_entity.pdbx_description
1 polymer ?
#
loop_
_entity_poly.entity_id
_entity_poly.type
_entity_poly.pdbx_seq_one_letter_code
_entity_poly.pdbx_strand_id
1 'polypeptide(L)'
;GGRRFKSRRPDSILAGVRLLILLTNDDGVDSEGILTLRKHLLKKHDVCIIAPERERTCVAHAITLHKPLRIKEITVGIYSTNGTPADCVYLGVRVVLKQSPHLIISGINKGPNMGQDVNYSGTVAAAKEGAFMRIPSLAVSLCARDGFRFDDAAKIVEKIIKKIRDIGALDNTFFNVNIPNIPMKELKGFMVTRLGKRIYNDAVVERLDPRGGKYYWIGGNGENYEHIRGTDFYAVEKGYVSITPLDLDMTGMRSMRKYKGHFGNSV
;
A
#
# COMPACT_ATOMS: atom_id res chain seq x y z
N GLY A 1 10.39 6.27 42.19
CA GLY A 1 10.59 4.89 41.79
C GLY A 1 10.03 4.67 40.39
N GLY A 2 10.78 5.07 39.31
CA GLY A 2 10.36 4.87 37.92
C GLY A 2 10.61 3.43 37.50
N ARG A 3 9.55 2.69 37.20
CA ARG A 3 9.68 1.37 36.57
C ARG A 3 10.05 1.60 35.09
N ARG A 4 11.33 1.34 34.75
CA ARG A 4 11.74 1.20 33.35
C ARG A 4 11.05 -0.03 32.75
N PHE A 5 10.16 0.19 31.79
CA PHE A 5 9.69 -0.87 30.90
C PHE A 5 10.90 -1.33 30.06
N LYS A 6 11.44 -2.49 30.36
CA LYS A 6 12.37 -3.19 29.47
C LYS A 6 11.59 -3.59 28.23
N SER A 7 11.88 -2.99 27.06
CA SER A 7 11.43 -3.49 25.79
C SER A 7 11.99 -4.91 25.62
N ARG A 8 11.12 -5.90 25.69
CA ARG A 8 11.47 -7.25 25.22
C ARG A 8 11.63 -7.16 23.71
N ARG A 9 12.85 -7.34 23.23
CA ARG A 9 13.09 -7.67 21.81
C ARG A 9 12.31 -8.97 21.56
N PRO A 10 11.48 -9.03 20.49
CA PRO A 10 10.93 -10.31 20.07
C PRO A 10 12.10 -11.10 19.48
N ASP A 11 12.56 -12.05 20.25
CA ASP A 11 13.56 -13.00 19.80
C ASP A 11 13.03 -13.79 18.60
N SER A 12 13.94 -14.21 17.75
CA SER A 12 13.89 -14.96 16.49
C SER A 12 13.07 -16.28 16.49
N ILE A 13 11.91 -16.34 17.14
CA ILE A 13 11.10 -17.55 17.37
C ILE A 13 10.09 -17.84 16.25
N LEU A 14 9.96 -16.98 15.21
CA LEU A 14 8.91 -17.13 14.19
C LEU A 14 9.34 -17.91 12.92
N ALA A 15 10.48 -18.56 12.91
CA ALA A 15 10.83 -19.47 11.82
C ALA A 15 9.88 -20.67 11.83
N GLY A 16 9.00 -20.78 10.82
CA GLY A 16 8.03 -21.88 10.68
C GLY A 16 6.61 -21.62 11.18
N VAL A 17 6.35 -20.50 11.87
CA VAL A 17 4.98 -20.17 12.35
C VAL A 17 4.13 -19.63 11.22
N ARG A 18 2.90 -20.15 11.09
CA ARG A 18 1.88 -19.58 10.17
C ARG A 18 1.45 -18.21 10.67
N LEU A 19 1.47 -17.23 9.77
CA LEU A 19 0.99 -15.88 10.06
C LEU A 19 -0.50 -15.79 9.70
N LEU A 20 -1.28 -15.04 10.45
CA LEU A 20 -2.59 -14.56 10.02
C LEU A 20 -2.37 -13.28 9.21
N ILE A 21 -2.71 -13.31 7.93
CA ILE A 21 -2.53 -12.20 6.99
C ILE A 21 -3.88 -11.71 6.50
N LEU A 22 -4.11 -10.41 6.61
CA LEU A 22 -5.25 -9.74 6.00
C LEU A 22 -4.83 -9.15 4.65
N LEU A 23 -5.52 -9.55 3.58
CA LEU A 23 -5.35 -8.98 2.25
C LEU A 23 -6.48 -8.01 1.92
N THR A 24 -6.14 -6.92 1.28
CA THR A 24 -7.07 -5.98 0.66
C THR A 24 -6.49 -5.39 -0.62
N ASN A 25 -7.23 -4.55 -1.33
CA ASN A 25 -6.80 -3.81 -2.51
C ASN A 25 -7.78 -2.67 -2.83
N ASP A 26 -7.55 -1.95 -3.92
CA ASP A 26 -8.47 -0.99 -4.54
C ASP A 26 -9.00 -1.46 -5.91
N ASP A 27 -8.40 -2.48 -6.52
CA ASP A 27 -8.86 -3.10 -7.77
C ASP A 27 -10.18 -3.90 -7.66
N GLY A 28 -10.59 -4.23 -6.42
CA GLY A 28 -11.79 -5.05 -6.15
C GLY A 28 -11.49 -6.50 -5.77
N VAL A 29 -12.49 -7.14 -5.14
CA VAL A 29 -12.34 -8.48 -4.54
C VAL A 29 -12.03 -9.58 -5.55
N ASP A 30 -12.48 -9.44 -6.81
CA ASP A 30 -12.30 -10.42 -7.89
C ASP A 30 -11.03 -10.15 -8.71
N SER A 31 -10.20 -9.18 -8.34
CA SER A 31 -9.01 -8.84 -9.12
C SER A 31 -7.96 -9.95 -9.07
N GLU A 32 -7.31 -10.18 -10.21
CA GLU A 32 -6.31 -11.22 -10.38
C GLU A 32 -5.13 -11.09 -9.40
N GLY A 33 -4.71 -9.86 -9.12
CA GLY A 33 -3.58 -9.58 -8.24
C GLY A 33 -3.77 -10.11 -6.82
N ILE A 34 -4.92 -9.81 -6.20
CA ILE A 34 -5.22 -10.24 -4.83
C ILE A 34 -5.49 -11.75 -4.75
N LEU A 35 -6.18 -12.32 -5.75
CA LEU A 35 -6.48 -13.76 -5.79
C LEU A 35 -5.21 -14.58 -6.00
N THR A 36 -4.31 -14.14 -6.87
CA THR A 36 -3.01 -14.79 -7.09
C THR A 36 -2.15 -14.71 -5.83
N LEU A 37 -2.10 -13.56 -5.18
CA LEU A 37 -1.36 -13.41 -3.92
C LEU A 37 -1.91 -14.36 -2.85
N ARG A 38 -3.24 -14.41 -2.65
CA ARG A 38 -3.88 -15.34 -1.72
C ARG A 38 -3.49 -16.79 -2.00
N LYS A 39 -3.60 -17.24 -3.25
CA LYS A 39 -3.25 -18.60 -3.70
C LYS A 39 -1.81 -18.96 -3.31
N HIS A 40 -0.87 -18.05 -3.44
CA HIS A 40 0.52 -18.26 -3.04
C HIS A 40 0.70 -18.34 -1.54
N LEU A 41 0.12 -17.40 -0.80
CA LEU A 41 0.31 -17.27 0.65
C LEU A 41 -0.39 -18.36 1.45
N LEU A 42 -1.54 -18.86 1.01
CA LEU A 42 -2.28 -19.97 1.66
C LEU A 42 -1.45 -21.23 1.86
N LYS A 43 -0.40 -21.44 1.06
CA LYS A 43 0.50 -22.59 1.21
C LYS A 43 1.24 -22.60 2.56
N LYS A 44 1.43 -21.43 3.16
CA LYS A 44 2.29 -21.25 4.36
C LYS A 44 1.64 -20.42 5.47
N HIS A 45 0.55 -19.70 5.17
CA HIS A 45 -0.06 -18.72 6.05
C HIS A 45 -1.58 -18.89 6.08
N ASP A 46 -2.22 -18.33 7.10
CA ASP A 46 -3.67 -18.20 7.18
C ASP A 46 -4.05 -16.84 6.57
N VAL A 47 -4.89 -16.85 5.54
CA VAL A 47 -5.12 -15.67 4.72
C VAL A 47 -6.61 -15.38 4.61
N CYS A 48 -7.00 -14.18 5.00
CA CYS A 48 -8.33 -13.63 4.82
C CYS A 48 -8.27 -12.45 3.85
N ILE A 49 -9.22 -12.38 2.90
CA ILE A 49 -9.45 -11.23 2.03
C ILE A 49 -10.65 -10.46 2.53
N ILE A 50 -10.54 -9.14 2.59
CA ILE A 50 -11.65 -8.21 2.53
C ILE A 50 -11.28 -7.07 1.59
N ALA A 51 -12.07 -6.87 0.54
CA ALA A 51 -11.77 -5.90 -0.50
C ALA A 51 -13.05 -5.21 -1.00
N PRO A 52 -12.97 -4.07 -1.68
CA PRO A 52 -14.13 -3.43 -2.27
C PRO A 52 -14.84 -4.37 -3.27
N GLU A 53 -16.18 -4.28 -3.32
CA GLU A 53 -17.00 -5.04 -4.29
C GLU A 53 -16.73 -4.68 -5.76
N ARG A 54 -16.10 -3.53 -6.00
CA ARG A 54 -15.69 -3.01 -7.32
C ARG A 54 -14.47 -2.13 -7.17
N GLU A 55 -13.81 -1.83 -8.27
CA GLU A 55 -12.67 -0.94 -8.34
C GLU A 55 -12.94 0.42 -7.68
N ARG A 56 -11.96 0.93 -6.93
CA ARG A 56 -11.96 2.18 -6.16
C ARG A 56 -10.67 2.97 -6.41
N THR A 57 -10.36 3.20 -7.67
CA THR A 57 -9.14 3.94 -8.07
C THR A 57 -9.17 5.39 -7.58
N CYS A 58 -8.01 5.93 -7.18
CA CYS A 58 -7.80 7.32 -6.79
C CYS A 58 -8.69 7.83 -5.64
N VAL A 59 -9.07 6.96 -4.69
CA VAL A 59 -9.89 7.36 -3.53
C VAL A 59 -9.09 7.93 -2.37
N ALA A 60 -7.77 7.99 -2.47
CA ALA A 60 -6.88 8.42 -1.39
C ALA A 60 -7.18 7.67 -0.06
N HIS A 61 -6.90 8.29 1.09
CA HIS A 61 -7.17 7.69 2.41
C HIS A 61 -8.54 8.13 2.94
N ALA A 62 -9.61 7.81 2.18
CA ALA A 62 -10.97 8.13 2.58
C ALA A 62 -11.58 7.05 3.47
N ILE A 63 -12.29 7.48 4.54
CA ILE A 63 -13.09 6.63 5.44
C ILE A 63 -14.56 6.97 5.25
N THR A 64 -15.41 5.96 5.22
CA THR A 64 -16.87 6.11 5.03
C THR A 64 -17.57 6.30 6.38
N LEU A 65 -17.96 7.54 6.71
CA LEU A 65 -18.66 7.87 7.95
C LEU A 65 -20.17 8.17 7.79
N HIS A 66 -20.62 8.51 6.56
CA HIS A 66 -21.95 9.06 6.33
C HIS A 66 -22.97 8.07 5.78
N LYS A 67 -22.60 6.82 5.57
CA LYS A 67 -23.48 5.75 5.10
C LYS A 67 -23.09 4.41 5.70
N PRO A 68 -24.05 3.47 5.80
CA PRO A 68 -23.75 2.14 6.33
C PRO A 68 -22.84 1.35 5.37
N LEU A 69 -21.87 0.68 5.95
CA LEU A 69 -21.03 -0.29 5.27
C LEU A 69 -21.66 -1.68 5.40
N ARG A 70 -21.59 -2.46 4.34
CA ARG A 70 -22.07 -3.84 4.28
C ARG A 70 -20.93 -4.77 3.94
N ILE A 71 -20.87 -5.90 4.62
CA ILE A 71 -19.90 -6.97 4.34
C ILE A 71 -20.69 -8.15 3.78
N LYS A 72 -20.20 -8.73 2.70
CA LYS A 72 -20.72 -9.96 2.10
C LYS A 72 -19.60 -10.99 2.07
N GLU A 73 -19.83 -12.16 2.64
CA GLU A 73 -18.96 -13.31 2.43
C GLU A 73 -19.22 -13.89 1.04
N ILE A 74 -18.18 -13.90 0.21
CA ILE A 74 -18.23 -14.46 -1.17
C ILE A 74 -17.97 -15.95 -1.12
N THR A 75 -16.96 -16.33 -0.36
CA THR A 75 -16.62 -17.71 -0.01
C THR A 75 -15.76 -17.69 1.25
N VAL A 76 -15.48 -18.86 1.81
CA VAL A 76 -14.73 -18.99 3.07
C VAL A 76 -13.41 -18.19 3.02
N GLY A 77 -13.32 -17.19 3.90
CA GLY A 77 -12.16 -16.33 4.02
C GLY A 77 -12.00 -15.29 2.90
N ILE A 78 -13.05 -15.04 2.09
CA ILE A 78 -13.12 -13.95 1.12
C ILE A 78 -14.38 -13.15 1.32
N TYR A 79 -14.22 -11.86 1.62
CA TYR A 79 -15.29 -10.92 1.90
C TYR A 79 -15.21 -9.70 0.97
N SER A 80 -16.36 -9.18 0.58
CA SER A 80 -16.45 -7.89 -0.12
C SER A 80 -17.18 -6.86 0.74
N THR A 81 -16.91 -5.58 0.47
CA THR A 81 -17.67 -4.47 1.08
C THR A 81 -17.88 -3.35 0.07
N ASN A 82 -18.94 -2.54 0.29
CA ASN A 82 -19.21 -1.33 -0.48
C ASN A 82 -18.34 -0.13 -0.05
N GLY A 83 -17.39 -0.35 0.86
CA GLY A 83 -16.47 0.68 1.39
C GLY A 83 -15.26 0.97 0.52
N THR A 84 -14.37 1.79 1.06
CA THR A 84 -13.04 2.12 0.52
C THR A 84 -12.02 1.05 0.91
N PRO A 85 -10.80 1.04 0.34
CA PRO A 85 -9.72 0.16 0.79
C PRO A 85 -9.35 0.34 2.28
N ALA A 86 -9.39 1.56 2.80
CA ALA A 86 -9.18 1.84 4.23
C ALA A 86 -10.32 1.27 5.09
N ASP A 87 -11.59 1.42 4.66
CA ASP A 87 -12.73 0.78 5.31
C ASP A 87 -12.59 -0.74 5.35
N CYS A 88 -12.06 -1.35 4.28
CA CYS A 88 -11.80 -2.79 4.24
C CYS A 88 -10.84 -3.23 5.34
N VAL A 89 -9.76 -2.50 5.56
CA VAL A 89 -8.82 -2.81 6.64
C VAL A 89 -9.49 -2.70 7.98
N TYR A 90 -10.20 -1.59 8.23
CA TYR A 90 -10.90 -1.36 9.49
C TYR A 90 -11.92 -2.47 9.80
N LEU A 91 -12.78 -2.77 8.84
CA LEU A 91 -13.80 -3.82 8.96
C LEU A 91 -13.16 -5.22 9.05
N GLY A 92 -12.09 -5.47 8.30
CA GLY A 92 -11.36 -6.72 8.30
C GLY A 92 -10.83 -7.08 9.69
N VAL A 93 -10.19 -6.12 10.34
CA VAL A 93 -9.64 -6.31 11.68
C VAL A 93 -10.73 -6.37 12.75
N ARG A 94 -11.67 -5.44 12.74
CA ARG A 94 -12.64 -5.26 13.83
C ARG A 94 -13.87 -6.17 13.74
N VAL A 95 -14.29 -6.55 12.55
CA VAL A 95 -15.55 -7.28 12.33
C VAL A 95 -15.31 -8.70 11.83
N VAL A 96 -14.45 -8.86 10.79
CA VAL A 96 -14.25 -10.16 10.14
C VAL A 96 -13.32 -11.05 10.97
N LEU A 97 -12.10 -10.60 11.25
CA LEU A 97 -11.12 -11.39 12.00
C LEU A 97 -11.37 -11.36 13.51
N LYS A 98 -11.91 -10.26 14.05
CA LYS A 98 -12.09 -9.99 15.49
C LYS A 98 -10.80 -10.12 16.32
N GLN A 99 -9.67 -10.07 15.66
CA GLN A 99 -8.32 -10.13 16.23
C GLN A 99 -7.35 -9.41 15.31
N SER A 100 -6.22 -8.97 15.84
CA SER A 100 -5.18 -8.34 15.04
C SER A 100 -4.46 -9.39 14.18
N PRO A 101 -4.40 -9.21 12.84
CA PRO A 101 -3.54 -10.02 12.00
C PRO A 101 -2.07 -9.68 12.28
N HIS A 102 -1.18 -10.60 11.90
CA HIS A 102 0.27 -10.40 12.01
C HIS A 102 0.81 -9.46 10.92
N LEU A 103 0.07 -9.33 9.82
CA LEU A 103 0.46 -8.55 8.65
C LEU A 103 -0.78 -8.15 7.85
N ILE A 104 -0.79 -6.93 7.34
CA ILE A 104 -1.75 -6.47 6.33
C ILE A 104 -1.00 -6.25 5.02
N ILE A 105 -1.55 -6.77 3.92
CA ILE A 105 -1.02 -6.51 2.58
C ILE A 105 -2.14 -5.96 1.71
N SER A 106 -1.92 -4.76 1.19
CA SER A 106 -2.77 -4.15 0.17
C SER A 106 -2.17 -4.37 -1.21
N GLY A 107 -2.88 -5.06 -2.07
CA GLY A 107 -2.44 -5.37 -3.44
C GLY A 107 -2.67 -6.85 -3.82
N ILE A 108 -2.07 -7.33 -4.90
CA ILE A 108 -1.07 -6.65 -5.76
C ILE A 108 -1.80 -5.75 -6.75
N ASN A 109 -1.51 -4.47 -6.68
CA ASN A 109 -2.12 -3.44 -7.52
C ASN A 109 -1.68 -3.54 -8.98
N LYS A 110 -2.60 -3.26 -9.91
CA LYS A 110 -2.31 -3.07 -11.33
C LYS A 110 -1.76 -1.67 -11.59
N GLY A 111 -0.46 -1.58 -11.83
CA GLY A 111 0.24 -0.33 -12.04
C GLY A 111 1.00 0.18 -10.82
N PRO A 112 1.94 1.11 -11.04
CA PRO A 112 2.82 1.64 -10.00
C PRO A 112 2.11 2.62 -9.05
N ASN A 113 2.57 2.67 -7.81
CA ASN A 113 2.27 3.72 -6.85
C ASN A 113 3.59 4.35 -6.38
N MET A 114 4.11 5.34 -7.13
CA MET A 114 5.44 5.92 -6.95
C MET A 114 5.40 7.44 -6.84
N GLY A 115 6.38 8.02 -6.16
CA GLY A 115 6.47 9.46 -5.97
C GLY A 115 5.21 10.03 -5.31
N GLN A 116 4.70 11.15 -5.84
CA GLN A 116 3.51 11.82 -5.29
C GLN A 116 2.22 11.03 -5.47
N ASP A 117 2.17 10.03 -6.37
CA ASP A 117 0.97 9.23 -6.63
C ASP A 117 0.50 8.47 -5.37
N VAL A 118 1.43 8.20 -4.42
CA VAL A 118 1.12 7.58 -3.13
C VAL A 118 0.03 8.32 -2.35
N ASN A 119 -0.12 9.64 -2.56
CA ASN A 119 -1.13 10.45 -1.88
C ASN A 119 -2.56 10.19 -2.38
N TYR A 120 -2.71 9.68 -3.60
CA TYR A 120 -4.00 9.41 -4.23
C TYR A 120 -4.35 7.91 -4.22
N SER A 121 -3.38 7.04 -3.94
CA SER A 121 -3.50 5.59 -4.03
C SER A 121 -4.37 4.99 -2.94
N GLY A 122 -5.40 4.24 -3.33
CA GLY A 122 -6.19 3.41 -2.42
C GLY A 122 -5.39 2.24 -1.85
N THR A 123 -4.49 1.65 -2.65
CA THR A 123 -3.57 0.58 -2.21
C THR A 123 -2.68 1.06 -1.07
N VAL A 124 -2.04 2.24 -1.22
CA VAL A 124 -1.18 2.83 -0.20
C VAL A 124 -1.99 3.23 1.04
N ALA A 125 -3.19 3.78 0.83
CA ALA A 125 -4.09 4.18 1.91
C ALA A 125 -4.50 3.01 2.82
N ALA A 126 -4.80 1.84 2.25
CA ALA A 126 -5.13 0.66 3.03
C ALA A 126 -3.94 0.17 3.88
N ALA A 127 -2.72 0.18 3.34
CA ALA A 127 -1.54 -0.16 4.14
C ALA A 127 -1.29 0.88 5.25
N LYS A 128 -1.52 2.15 4.96
CA LYS A 128 -1.44 3.25 5.95
C LYS A 128 -2.45 3.06 7.08
N GLU A 129 -3.69 2.65 6.77
CA GLU A 129 -4.72 2.34 7.78
C GLU A 129 -4.28 1.21 8.71
N GLY A 130 -3.68 0.15 8.16
CA GLY A 130 -3.11 -0.93 8.97
C GLY A 130 -2.02 -0.44 9.92
N ALA A 131 -1.15 0.45 9.46
CA ALA A 131 -0.10 1.04 10.28
C ALA A 131 -0.67 1.94 11.40
N PHE A 132 -1.76 2.69 11.16
CA PHE A 132 -2.50 3.39 12.22
C PHE A 132 -3.03 2.45 13.30
N MET A 133 -3.38 1.23 12.92
CA MET A 133 -3.77 0.18 13.87
C MET A 133 -2.57 -0.51 14.52
N ARG A 134 -1.33 -0.05 14.28
CA ARG A 134 -0.07 -0.64 14.75
C ARG A 134 0.13 -2.08 14.29
N ILE A 135 -0.35 -2.39 13.09
CA ILE A 135 -0.17 -3.68 12.43
C ILE A 135 0.84 -3.49 11.30
N PRO A 136 1.90 -4.31 11.21
CA PRO A 136 2.83 -4.29 10.09
C PRO A 136 2.07 -4.32 8.77
N SER A 137 2.38 -3.42 7.83
CA SER A 137 1.58 -3.24 6.63
C SER A 137 2.41 -2.98 5.38
N LEU A 138 1.97 -3.54 4.27
CA LEU A 138 2.57 -3.40 2.95
C LEU A 138 1.55 -2.91 1.94
N ALA A 139 1.90 -1.92 1.15
CA ALA A 139 1.28 -1.63 -0.13
C ALA A 139 2.15 -2.27 -1.23
N VAL A 140 1.56 -3.06 -2.11
CA VAL A 140 2.30 -3.79 -3.15
C VAL A 140 1.71 -3.51 -4.52
N SER A 141 2.56 -3.04 -5.43
CA SER A 141 2.20 -2.63 -6.80
C SER A 141 3.09 -3.30 -7.82
N LEU A 142 2.50 -3.79 -8.92
CA LEU A 142 3.20 -4.36 -10.06
C LEU A 142 3.27 -3.31 -11.17
N CYS A 143 4.47 -2.87 -11.51
CA CYS A 143 4.73 -1.74 -12.41
C CYS A 143 4.60 -2.16 -13.87
N ALA A 144 3.37 -2.20 -14.38
CA ALA A 144 3.03 -2.47 -15.77
C ALA A 144 1.77 -1.72 -16.16
N ARG A 145 1.50 -1.65 -17.48
CA ARG A 145 0.22 -1.23 -18.05
C ARG A 145 -0.64 -2.44 -18.42
N ASP A 146 0.01 -3.51 -18.88
CA ASP A 146 -0.60 -4.77 -19.28
C ASP A 146 0.40 -5.94 -19.05
N GLY A 147 0.00 -7.16 -19.38
CA GLY A 147 0.86 -8.35 -19.31
C GLY A 147 1.37 -8.63 -17.90
N PHE A 148 0.54 -8.44 -16.87
CA PHE A 148 0.90 -8.53 -15.46
C PHE A 148 1.39 -9.93 -15.05
N ARG A 149 2.60 -10.02 -14.51
CA ARG A 149 3.25 -11.24 -13.99
C ARG A 149 2.96 -11.43 -12.50
N PHE A 150 1.68 -11.55 -12.13
CA PHE A 150 1.27 -11.66 -10.73
C PHE A 150 1.85 -12.85 -9.98
N ASP A 151 2.07 -13.99 -10.64
CA ASP A 151 2.71 -15.16 -10.01
C ASP A 151 4.16 -14.85 -9.57
N ASP A 152 4.93 -14.15 -10.40
CA ASP A 152 6.29 -13.74 -10.04
C ASP A 152 6.27 -12.69 -8.92
N ALA A 153 5.35 -11.73 -8.99
CA ALA A 153 5.17 -10.73 -7.95
C ALA A 153 4.78 -11.36 -6.61
N ALA A 154 3.88 -12.34 -6.59
CA ALA A 154 3.49 -13.05 -5.37
C ALA A 154 4.67 -13.79 -4.71
N LYS A 155 5.56 -14.42 -5.50
CA LYS A 155 6.80 -15.03 -4.99
C LYS A 155 7.76 -13.99 -4.39
N ILE A 156 7.79 -12.77 -4.96
CA ILE A 156 8.59 -11.66 -4.43
C ILE A 156 8.02 -11.19 -3.10
N VAL A 157 6.69 -11.04 -3.00
CA VAL A 157 6.01 -10.67 -1.75
C VAL A 157 6.34 -11.68 -0.64
N GLU A 158 6.35 -12.98 -0.93
CA GLU A 158 6.72 -14.01 0.04
C GLU A 158 8.16 -13.82 0.57
N LYS A 159 9.11 -13.45 -0.31
CA LYS A 159 10.48 -13.11 0.11
C LYS A 159 10.53 -11.86 0.99
N ILE A 160 9.69 -10.86 0.71
CA ILE A 160 9.58 -9.64 1.51
C ILE A 160 9.03 -9.95 2.90
N ILE A 161 7.97 -10.77 2.99
CA ILE A 161 7.39 -11.20 4.27
C ILE A 161 8.45 -11.84 5.15
N LYS A 162 9.28 -12.73 4.60
CA LYS A 162 10.38 -13.35 5.35
C LYS A 162 11.35 -12.31 5.90
N LYS A 163 11.75 -11.32 5.09
CA LYS A 163 12.68 -10.26 5.52
C LYS A 163 12.09 -9.35 6.60
N ILE A 164 10.81 -9.00 6.49
CA ILE A 164 10.12 -8.16 7.48
C ILE A 164 10.02 -8.88 8.83
N ARG A 165 9.75 -10.19 8.83
CA ARG A 165 9.78 -10.99 10.06
C ARG A 165 11.11 -10.92 10.79
N ASP A 166 12.21 -10.93 10.04
CA ASP A 166 13.56 -10.88 10.61
C ASP A 166 13.88 -9.49 11.21
N ILE A 167 13.24 -8.42 10.69
CA ILE A 167 13.42 -7.03 11.16
C ILE A 167 12.58 -6.74 12.41
N GLY A 168 11.41 -7.39 12.55
CA GLY A 168 10.47 -7.16 13.65
C GLY A 168 9.42 -6.08 13.37
N ALA A 169 8.69 -5.66 14.42
CA ALA A 169 7.61 -4.68 14.32
C ALA A 169 8.14 -3.31 13.90
N LEU A 170 7.38 -2.65 13.04
CA LEU A 170 7.67 -1.31 12.53
C LEU A 170 6.80 -0.31 13.29
N ASP A 171 7.41 0.51 14.13
CA ASP A 171 6.69 1.57 14.83
C ASP A 171 6.38 2.73 13.86
N ASN A 172 5.09 3.03 13.69
CA ASN A 172 4.60 4.16 12.88
C ASN A 172 5.04 4.20 11.41
N THR A 173 5.48 3.07 10.86
CA THR A 173 5.98 2.98 9.48
C THR A 173 5.29 1.82 8.75
N PHE A 174 5.02 2.01 7.46
CA PHE A 174 4.59 0.95 6.56
C PHE A 174 5.44 0.97 5.30
N PHE A 175 5.42 -0.11 4.51
CA PHE A 175 6.21 -0.15 3.28
C PHE A 175 5.35 0.00 2.04
N ASN A 176 5.79 0.87 1.14
CA ASN A 176 5.31 0.94 -0.23
C ASN A 176 6.29 0.18 -1.14
N VAL A 177 5.82 -0.90 -1.74
CA VAL A 177 6.60 -1.82 -2.56
C VAL A 177 6.17 -1.69 -4.01
N ASN A 178 7.11 -1.39 -4.90
CA ASN A 178 6.88 -1.36 -6.34
C ASN A 178 7.78 -2.40 -7.02
N ILE A 179 7.16 -3.34 -7.73
CA ILE A 179 7.81 -4.49 -8.35
C ILE A 179 7.87 -4.26 -9.87
N PRO A 180 9.07 -4.26 -10.50
CA PRO A 180 9.17 -4.23 -11.96
C PRO A 180 8.48 -5.45 -12.58
N ASN A 181 7.72 -5.27 -13.67
CA ASN A 181 7.03 -6.36 -14.37
C ASN A 181 7.96 -7.09 -15.34
N ILE A 182 9.04 -7.63 -14.83
CA ILE A 182 10.03 -8.41 -15.59
C ILE A 182 10.12 -9.83 -15.02
N PRO A 183 10.64 -10.81 -15.77
CA PRO A 183 10.87 -12.16 -15.27
C PRO A 183 11.69 -12.14 -13.98
N MET A 184 11.34 -12.96 -13.01
CA MET A 184 11.99 -13.00 -11.70
C MET A 184 13.53 -13.20 -11.79
N LYS A 185 14.01 -13.92 -12.82
CA LYS A 185 15.44 -14.14 -13.07
C LYS A 185 16.19 -12.87 -13.50
N GLU A 186 15.48 -11.88 -14.01
CA GLU A 186 16.04 -10.60 -14.49
C GLU A 186 16.03 -9.52 -13.39
N LEU A 187 15.35 -9.77 -12.27
CA LEU A 187 15.36 -8.87 -11.12
C LEU A 187 16.75 -8.80 -10.50
N LYS A 188 17.25 -7.59 -10.31
CA LYS A 188 18.56 -7.32 -9.69
C LYS A 188 18.56 -7.36 -8.17
N GLY A 189 17.39 -7.57 -7.55
CA GLY A 189 17.21 -7.64 -6.11
C GLY A 189 16.30 -6.56 -5.54
N PHE A 190 16.55 -6.16 -4.30
CA PHE A 190 15.76 -5.17 -3.56
C PHE A 190 16.57 -3.90 -3.35
N MET A 191 15.90 -2.75 -3.41
CA MET A 191 16.49 -1.45 -3.10
C MET A 191 15.58 -0.71 -2.12
N VAL A 192 16.13 -0.28 -0.98
CA VAL A 192 15.46 0.68 -0.09
C VAL A 192 15.53 2.04 -0.75
N THR A 193 14.39 2.70 -0.91
CA THR A 193 14.23 3.90 -1.71
C THR A 193 13.53 5.01 -0.93
N ARG A 194 13.60 6.21 -1.47
CA ARG A 194 12.71 7.31 -1.12
C ARG A 194 11.75 7.56 -2.27
N LEU A 195 10.65 8.27 -1.99
CA LEU A 195 9.74 8.71 -3.04
C LEU A 195 10.48 9.61 -4.04
N GLY A 196 10.28 9.34 -5.32
CA GLY A 196 10.74 10.17 -6.40
C GLY A 196 9.78 11.32 -6.67
N LYS A 197 10.00 12.02 -7.79
CA LYS A 197 9.14 13.12 -8.22
C LYS A 197 8.65 12.87 -9.63
N ARG A 198 7.35 12.75 -9.77
CA ARG A 198 6.68 12.68 -11.06
C ARG A 198 6.59 14.08 -11.67
N ILE A 199 6.77 14.18 -12.96
CA ILE A 199 6.55 15.40 -13.72
C ILE A 199 5.17 15.25 -14.35
N TYR A 200 4.20 16.02 -13.83
CA TYR A 200 2.87 16.13 -14.43
C TYR A 200 2.93 17.21 -15.52
N ASN A 201 2.52 16.84 -16.72
CA ASN A 201 2.14 17.85 -17.71
C ASN A 201 0.69 18.23 -17.35
N ASP A 202 0.49 19.33 -16.67
CA ASP A 202 -0.79 19.82 -16.13
C ASP A 202 -1.82 20.05 -17.26
N ALA A 203 -2.18 19.01 -17.99
CA ALA A 203 -3.12 19.08 -19.09
C ALA A 203 -4.53 18.84 -18.57
N VAL A 204 -5.33 19.91 -18.56
CA VAL A 204 -6.78 19.79 -18.51
C VAL A 204 -7.27 19.81 -19.96
N VAL A 205 -7.92 18.73 -20.40
CA VAL A 205 -8.48 18.62 -21.75
C VAL A 205 -9.97 18.93 -21.69
N GLU A 206 -10.36 20.06 -22.25
CA GLU A 206 -11.77 20.41 -22.45
C GLU A 206 -12.36 19.66 -23.67
N ARG A 207 -13.58 19.14 -23.53
CA ARG A 207 -14.36 18.50 -24.58
C ARG A 207 -15.82 18.96 -24.49
N LEU A 208 -16.58 18.72 -25.54
CA LEU A 208 -18.02 18.93 -25.55
C LEU A 208 -18.75 17.59 -25.58
N ASP A 209 -19.81 17.46 -24.81
CA ASP A 209 -20.73 16.34 -24.91
C ASP A 209 -21.62 16.46 -26.15
N PRO A 210 -22.39 15.42 -26.54
CA PRO A 210 -23.30 15.50 -27.71
C PRO A 210 -24.39 16.55 -27.61
N ARG A 211 -24.63 17.15 -26.43
CA ARG A 211 -25.61 18.21 -26.20
C ARG A 211 -24.97 19.61 -26.08
N GLY A 212 -23.65 19.71 -26.33
CA GLY A 212 -22.89 20.97 -26.27
C GLY A 212 -22.45 21.36 -24.86
N GLY A 213 -22.65 20.51 -23.83
CA GLY A 213 -22.15 20.73 -22.50
C GLY A 213 -20.63 20.50 -22.42
N LYS A 214 -19.90 21.42 -21.78
CA LYS A 214 -18.45 21.27 -21.56
C LYS A 214 -18.18 20.27 -20.48
N TYR A 215 -17.19 19.39 -20.70
CA TYR A 215 -16.60 18.53 -19.68
C TYR A 215 -15.09 18.52 -19.78
N TYR A 216 -14.43 18.13 -18.70
CA TYR A 216 -12.99 18.24 -18.56
C TYR A 216 -12.38 16.93 -18.12
N TRP A 217 -11.30 16.53 -18.77
CA TRP A 217 -10.42 15.48 -18.29
C TRP A 217 -9.22 16.08 -17.59
N ILE A 218 -8.99 15.70 -16.34
CA ILE A 218 -7.73 15.96 -15.65
C ILE A 218 -6.82 14.79 -16.01
N GLY A 219 -5.80 15.07 -16.80
CA GLY A 219 -4.86 14.04 -17.22
C GLY A 219 -3.80 14.65 -18.12
N GLY A 220 -2.67 14.05 -18.12
CA GLY A 220 -1.57 14.30 -19.03
C GLY A 220 -0.81 12.99 -19.18
N ASN A 221 0.08 12.90 -20.16
CA ASN A 221 1.00 11.77 -20.29
C ASN A 221 2.00 11.80 -19.12
N GLY A 222 1.52 11.45 -17.90
CA GLY A 222 2.30 11.45 -16.65
C GLY A 222 3.38 10.38 -16.60
N GLU A 223 4.07 10.14 -17.70
CA GLU A 223 5.11 9.13 -17.83
C GLU A 223 6.48 9.64 -17.39
N ASN A 224 6.64 10.96 -17.29
CA ASN A 224 7.91 11.58 -16.98
C ASN A 224 8.11 11.71 -15.46
N TYR A 225 9.33 11.48 -15.03
CA TYR A 225 9.78 11.64 -13.65
C TYR A 225 11.22 12.11 -13.61
N GLU A 226 11.64 12.68 -12.49
CA GLU A 226 13.04 13.07 -12.31
C GLU A 226 13.91 11.82 -12.11
N HIS A 227 14.92 11.62 -12.98
CA HIS A 227 15.86 10.49 -12.94
C HIS A 227 16.89 10.66 -11.80
N ILE A 228 16.43 10.52 -10.55
CA ILE A 228 17.28 10.71 -9.38
C ILE A 228 17.59 9.35 -8.73
N ARG A 229 18.90 9.05 -8.58
CA ARG A 229 19.35 7.83 -7.91
C ARG A 229 18.78 7.71 -6.48
N GLY A 230 18.40 6.49 -6.11
CA GLY A 230 17.85 6.19 -4.79
C GLY A 230 16.36 6.45 -4.64
N THR A 231 15.66 6.82 -5.73
CA THR A 231 14.19 6.94 -5.76
C THR A 231 13.54 5.63 -6.20
N ASP A 232 12.24 5.50 -5.91
CA ASP A 232 11.39 4.40 -6.33
C ASP A 232 11.37 4.24 -7.87
N PHE A 233 11.20 5.35 -8.61
CA PHE A 233 11.28 5.34 -10.09
C PHE A 233 12.61 4.80 -10.58
N TYR A 234 13.73 5.29 -10.03
CA TYR A 234 15.06 4.82 -10.41
C TYR A 234 15.23 3.32 -10.16
N ALA A 235 14.78 2.83 -9.00
CA ALA A 235 14.92 1.42 -8.64
C ALA A 235 14.15 0.53 -9.64
N VAL A 236 12.90 0.86 -9.92
CA VAL A 236 12.03 0.11 -10.85
C VAL A 236 12.61 0.15 -12.27
N GLU A 237 13.04 1.32 -12.77
CA GLU A 237 13.67 1.49 -14.08
C GLU A 237 14.92 0.60 -14.21
N LYS A 238 15.71 0.48 -13.15
CA LYS A 238 16.95 -0.34 -13.14
C LYS A 238 16.71 -1.83 -12.86
N GLY A 239 15.47 -2.27 -12.72
CA GLY A 239 15.10 -3.68 -12.49
C GLY A 239 15.25 -4.13 -11.03
N TYR A 240 15.21 -3.22 -10.08
CA TYR A 240 15.15 -3.53 -8.65
C TYR A 240 13.72 -3.42 -8.13
N VAL A 241 13.36 -4.29 -7.20
CA VAL A 241 12.16 -4.11 -6.38
C VAL A 241 12.39 -2.92 -5.46
N SER A 242 11.59 -1.87 -5.61
CA SER A 242 11.62 -0.69 -4.76
C SER A 242 10.90 -0.97 -3.44
N ILE A 243 11.52 -0.66 -2.32
CA ILE A 243 10.92 -0.73 -0.97
C ILE A 243 11.10 0.63 -0.32
N THR A 244 10.02 1.42 -0.27
CA THR A 244 10.01 2.76 0.32
C THR A 244 9.34 2.69 1.69
N PRO A 245 10.05 2.91 2.80
CA PRO A 245 9.41 3.11 4.10
C PRO A 245 8.67 4.45 4.10
N LEU A 246 7.43 4.46 4.57
CA LEU A 246 6.59 5.64 4.69
C LEU A 246 6.15 5.82 6.14
N ASP A 247 6.32 7.01 6.69
CA ASP A 247 5.95 7.35 8.04
C ASP A 247 4.50 7.84 8.14
N LEU A 248 3.85 7.55 9.26
CA LEU A 248 2.52 8.06 9.58
C LEU A 248 2.55 9.53 10.01
N ASP A 249 3.64 9.95 10.64
CA ASP A 249 3.81 11.35 11.07
C ASP A 249 4.20 12.22 9.88
N MET A 250 3.24 13.03 9.45
CA MET A 250 3.42 14.01 8.36
C MET A 250 4.01 15.33 8.84
N THR A 251 4.40 15.44 10.12
CA THR A 251 4.97 16.67 10.67
C THR A 251 6.30 17.00 10.03
N GLY A 252 6.37 18.13 9.37
CA GLY A 252 7.61 18.64 8.80
C GLY A 252 8.59 19.11 9.87
N MET A 253 9.26 18.19 10.57
CA MET A 253 10.14 18.49 11.72
C MET A 253 11.20 19.56 11.40
N ARG A 254 11.75 19.54 10.17
CA ARG A 254 12.70 20.58 9.71
C ARG A 254 12.03 21.95 9.60
N SER A 255 10.83 22.00 9.02
CA SER A 255 10.03 23.22 8.87
C SER A 255 9.56 23.73 10.23
N MET A 256 9.11 22.83 11.11
CA MET A 256 8.69 23.19 12.46
C MET A 256 9.79 23.91 13.24
N ARG A 257 11.04 23.42 13.18
CA ARG A 257 12.18 24.09 13.82
C ARG A 257 12.41 25.49 13.28
N LYS A 258 12.30 25.69 11.96
CA LYS A 258 12.43 26.98 11.30
C LYS A 258 11.33 27.95 11.76
N TYR A 259 10.08 27.49 11.77
CA TYR A 259 8.94 28.36 12.06
C TYR A 259 8.74 28.65 13.56
N LYS A 260 9.20 27.80 14.47
CA LYS A 260 9.19 28.11 15.93
C LYS A 260 9.86 29.42 16.26
N GLY A 261 10.93 29.80 15.56
CA GLY A 261 11.60 31.09 15.77
C GLY A 261 10.82 32.30 15.23
N HIS A 262 9.86 32.09 14.31
CA HIS A 262 9.09 33.17 13.68
C HIS A 262 7.75 33.43 14.36
N PHE A 263 7.05 32.35 14.75
CA PHE A 263 5.73 32.46 15.35
C PHE A 263 5.79 32.57 16.89
N GLY A 264 6.95 32.26 17.50
CA GLY A 264 7.20 32.42 18.94
C GLY A 264 6.15 31.78 19.85
N ASN A 265 6.40 31.76 21.15
CA ASN A 265 5.39 31.46 22.16
C ASN A 265 4.63 32.73 22.59
N SER A 266 4.41 33.66 21.68
CA SER A 266 3.72 34.91 21.94
C SER A 266 2.21 34.72 21.76
N VAL A 267 1.53 34.20 22.77
CA VAL A 267 0.10 34.41 23.04
C VAL A 267 -0.02 34.77 24.50
#